data_2673ce062c60fc0862756bab59888db3
#
_entry.id   2673ce062c60fc0862756bab59888db3
#
_cell.length_a   1.000
_cell.length_b   1.000
_cell.length_c   1.000
_cell.angle_alpha   90.00
_cell.angle_beta   90.00
_cell.angle_gamma   90.00
#
_symmetry.space_group_name_H-M   'P 1'
#
loop_
_entity.id
_entity.type
_entity.pdbx_description
1 polymer ?
#
loop_
_entity_poly.entity_id
_entity_poly.type
_entity_poly.pdbx_seq_one_letter_code
_entity_poly.pdbx_strand_id
1 'polypeptide(L)'
;MEIKNILITIRTLQIKKEKARVINKYFLELSKNIGKYSNCSEFACFVNACDNILEGAKNEIKLLKKITEKYFAKRVLNEIAPEEWVQAILDANSSRKKGKCGENKLIHILKKQGFNEVFGWDDFFSTDYCVVRFSKKFSLKNVRKNLKVKIKTKKQNKTLDLIIKAKDIILLCEAKHLNTSGGEQDKQISELIEILNLSENNGVSYISFLDGKYSNILLGGNGQGGKINTQRKEIERFLNNHPANFWLNTAGFERLVSDLR
;
A
#
# COMPACT_ATOMS: atom_id res chain seq x y z
N MET A 1 -14.07 13.89 -20.95
CA MET A 1 -15.28 13.02 -21.09
C MET A 1 -15.15 11.88 -20.08
N GLU A 2 -16.20 11.53 -19.37
CA GLU A 2 -16.16 10.41 -18.41
C GLU A 2 -16.02 9.07 -19.13
N ILE A 3 -15.30 8.14 -18.54
CA ILE A 3 -15.08 6.76 -19.10
C ILE A 3 -16.39 6.11 -19.52
N LYS A 4 -17.45 6.24 -18.70
CA LYS A 4 -18.79 5.72 -19.03
C LYS A 4 -19.27 6.24 -20.37
N ASN A 5 -19.21 7.55 -20.61
CA ASN A 5 -19.68 8.16 -21.87
C ASN A 5 -18.85 7.71 -23.08
N ILE A 6 -17.54 7.52 -22.88
CA ILE A 6 -16.67 6.99 -23.96
C ILE A 6 -17.08 5.53 -24.30
N LEU A 7 -17.33 4.70 -23.29
CA LEU A 7 -17.77 3.31 -23.47
C LEU A 7 -19.13 3.22 -24.17
N ILE A 8 -20.09 4.05 -23.76
CA ILE A 8 -21.41 4.14 -24.40
C ILE A 8 -21.23 4.56 -25.86
N THR A 9 -20.41 5.56 -26.15
CA THR A 9 -20.13 6.01 -27.52
C THR A 9 -19.50 4.89 -28.35
N ILE A 10 -18.47 4.19 -27.85
CA ILE A 10 -17.86 3.05 -28.54
C ILE A 10 -18.90 1.99 -28.85
N ARG A 11 -19.73 1.60 -27.88
CA ARG A 11 -20.77 0.58 -28.07
C ARG A 11 -21.79 0.99 -29.11
N THR A 12 -22.27 2.23 -29.07
CA THR A 12 -23.22 2.80 -30.04
C THR A 12 -22.65 2.79 -31.46
N LEU A 13 -21.40 3.19 -31.63
CA LEU A 13 -20.72 3.19 -32.93
C LEU A 13 -20.52 1.76 -33.48
N GLN A 14 -20.21 0.79 -32.60
CA GLN A 14 -20.10 -0.62 -32.96
C GLN A 14 -21.45 -1.19 -33.45
N ILE A 15 -22.54 -0.89 -32.72
CA ILE A 15 -23.89 -1.31 -33.11
C ILE A 15 -24.30 -0.71 -34.47
N LYS A 16 -23.96 0.58 -34.69
CA LYS A 16 -24.20 1.26 -35.96
C LYS A 16 -23.27 0.83 -37.09
N LYS A 17 -22.33 -0.11 -36.84
CA LYS A 17 -21.31 -0.58 -37.78
C LYS A 17 -20.50 0.55 -38.43
N GLU A 18 -20.16 1.55 -37.63
CA GLU A 18 -19.36 2.67 -38.08
C GLU A 18 -17.94 2.24 -38.47
N LYS A 19 -17.27 3.07 -39.28
CA LYS A 19 -15.92 2.79 -39.78
C LYS A 19 -14.93 2.59 -38.62
N ALA A 20 -14.08 1.58 -38.72
CA ALA A 20 -13.09 1.23 -37.70
C ALA A 20 -12.21 2.45 -37.28
N ARG A 21 -11.91 3.35 -38.23
CA ARG A 21 -11.13 4.58 -37.94
C ARG A 21 -11.84 5.48 -36.92
N VAL A 22 -13.16 5.60 -37.00
CA VAL A 22 -13.95 6.42 -36.07
C VAL A 22 -13.95 5.79 -34.68
N ILE A 23 -14.22 4.47 -34.62
CA ILE A 23 -14.22 3.72 -33.34
C ILE A 23 -12.84 3.78 -32.68
N ASN A 24 -11.76 3.64 -33.44
CA ASN A 24 -10.39 3.69 -32.93
C ASN A 24 -10.04 5.01 -32.24
N LYS A 25 -10.61 6.13 -32.70
CA LYS A 25 -10.43 7.44 -32.06
C LYS A 25 -10.90 7.40 -30.60
N TYR A 26 -12.05 6.79 -30.36
CA TYR A 26 -12.60 6.69 -28.98
C TYR A 26 -11.86 5.67 -28.13
N PHE A 27 -11.28 4.61 -28.71
CA PHE A 27 -10.37 3.75 -27.96
C PHE A 27 -9.08 4.45 -27.54
N LEU A 28 -8.53 5.34 -28.35
CA LEU A 28 -7.39 6.19 -27.98
C LEU A 28 -7.79 7.18 -26.88
N GLU A 29 -9.00 7.71 -26.93
CA GLU A 29 -9.51 8.58 -25.86
C GLU A 29 -9.74 7.81 -24.57
N LEU A 30 -10.30 6.60 -24.66
CA LEU A 30 -10.46 5.70 -23.50
C LEU A 30 -9.10 5.41 -22.85
N SER A 31 -8.07 5.06 -23.63
CA SER A 31 -6.73 4.79 -23.10
C SER A 31 -6.12 5.97 -22.35
N LYS A 32 -6.33 7.19 -22.83
CA LYS A 32 -5.86 8.44 -22.17
C LYS A 32 -6.56 8.72 -20.83
N ASN A 33 -7.81 8.31 -20.71
CA ASN A 33 -8.63 8.54 -19.52
C ASN A 33 -8.51 7.43 -18.46
N ILE A 34 -8.06 6.22 -18.83
CA ILE A 34 -7.78 5.14 -17.89
C ILE A 34 -6.54 5.50 -17.06
N GLY A 35 -6.65 5.34 -15.75
CA GLY A 35 -5.52 5.48 -14.80
C GLY A 35 -5.31 6.88 -14.24
N LYS A 36 -5.78 7.96 -14.88
CA LYS A 36 -5.57 9.31 -14.38
C LYS A 36 -6.58 9.72 -13.30
N TYR A 37 -7.86 9.36 -13.47
CA TYR A 37 -8.95 9.69 -12.54
C TYR A 37 -9.90 8.52 -12.26
N SER A 38 -9.65 7.35 -12.83
CA SER A 38 -10.62 6.28 -12.98
C SER A 38 -10.27 4.97 -12.29
N ASN A 39 -9.28 4.98 -11.39
CA ASN A 39 -8.93 3.77 -10.64
C ASN A 39 -10.09 3.19 -9.81
N CYS A 40 -11.19 3.94 -9.72
CA CYS A 40 -12.39 3.61 -8.98
C CYS A 40 -13.62 3.46 -9.89
N SER A 41 -13.44 3.42 -11.20
CA SER A 41 -14.54 3.19 -12.12
C SER A 41 -14.84 1.70 -12.22
N GLU A 42 -16.10 1.38 -12.48
CA GLU A 42 -16.56 0.02 -12.76
C GLU A 42 -15.69 -0.66 -13.84
N PHE A 43 -15.40 0.03 -14.93
CA PHE A 43 -14.55 -0.49 -16.00
C PHE A 43 -13.12 -0.77 -15.54
N ALA A 44 -12.54 0.08 -14.69
CA ALA A 44 -11.20 -0.16 -14.14
C ALA A 44 -11.17 -1.41 -13.24
N CYS A 45 -12.22 -1.64 -12.45
CA CYS A 45 -12.35 -2.87 -11.66
C CYS A 45 -12.43 -4.09 -12.58
N PHE A 46 -13.19 -4.01 -13.68
CA PHE A 46 -13.27 -5.09 -14.67
C PHE A 46 -11.92 -5.37 -15.34
N VAL A 47 -11.17 -4.33 -15.74
CA VAL A 47 -9.82 -4.47 -16.31
C VAL A 47 -8.90 -5.21 -15.35
N ASN A 48 -8.92 -4.85 -14.06
CA ASN A 48 -8.12 -5.52 -13.04
C ASN A 48 -8.56 -6.98 -12.81
N ALA A 49 -9.87 -7.26 -12.85
CA ALA A 49 -10.40 -8.62 -12.72
C ALA A 49 -10.03 -9.53 -13.91
N CYS A 50 -9.63 -8.96 -15.05
CA CYS A 50 -9.11 -9.71 -16.20
C CYS A 50 -7.60 -10.02 -16.10
N ASP A 51 -7.00 -9.98 -14.91
CA ASP A 51 -5.56 -10.17 -14.64
C ASP A 51 -4.64 -9.20 -15.40
N ASN A 52 -5.20 -8.10 -15.90
CA ASN A 52 -4.44 -7.10 -16.62
C ASN A 52 -4.21 -5.87 -15.72
N ILE A 53 -2.96 -5.48 -15.65
CA ILE A 53 -2.60 -4.21 -15.02
C ILE A 53 -3.21 -3.10 -15.89
N LEU A 54 -3.95 -2.17 -15.25
CA LEU A 54 -4.55 -1.00 -15.93
C LEU A 54 -3.57 -0.28 -16.86
N GLU A 55 -2.31 -0.23 -16.49
CA GLU A 55 -1.24 0.39 -17.25
C GLU A 55 -0.92 -0.39 -18.54
N GLY A 56 -0.94 -1.71 -18.50
CA GLY A 56 -0.80 -2.56 -19.71
C GLY A 56 -1.96 -2.34 -20.68
N ALA A 57 -3.20 -2.34 -20.18
CA ALA A 57 -4.39 -2.09 -21.00
C ALA A 57 -4.42 -0.66 -21.59
N LYS A 58 -3.85 0.33 -20.87
CA LYS A 58 -3.70 1.71 -21.34
C LYS A 58 -2.73 1.82 -22.51
N ASN A 59 -1.63 1.09 -22.47
CA ASN A 59 -0.54 1.21 -23.43
C ASN A 59 -0.75 0.34 -24.68
N GLU A 60 -1.61 -0.68 -24.60
CA GLU A 60 -1.87 -1.62 -25.70
C GLU A 60 -3.34 -1.58 -26.16
N ILE A 61 -3.61 -0.82 -27.22
CA ILE A 61 -4.97 -0.63 -27.76
C ILE A 61 -5.64 -1.94 -28.17
N LYS A 62 -4.89 -2.93 -28.69
CA LYS A 62 -5.45 -4.25 -29.05
C LYS A 62 -5.96 -4.99 -27.81
N LEU A 63 -5.21 -4.95 -26.71
CA LEU A 63 -5.60 -5.52 -25.43
C LEU A 63 -6.83 -4.80 -24.86
N LEU A 64 -6.80 -3.46 -24.86
CA LEU A 64 -7.92 -2.64 -24.40
C LEU A 64 -9.23 -2.97 -25.15
N LYS A 65 -9.18 -3.16 -26.47
CA LYS A 65 -10.34 -3.58 -27.28
C LYS A 65 -10.88 -4.93 -26.81
N LYS A 66 -10.03 -5.97 -26.69
CA LYS A 66 -10.44 -7.29 -26.21
C LYS A 66 -11.10 -7.25 -24.84
N ILE A 67 -10.55 -6.46 -23.91
CA ILE A 67 -11.12 -6.30 -22.56
C ILE A 67 -12.47 -5.58 -22.65
N THR A 68 -12.57 -4.53 -23.46
CA THR A 68 -13.82 -3.78 -23.66
C THR A 68 -14.91 -4.66 -24.30
N GLU A 69 -14.58 -5.52 -25.23
CA GLU A 69 -15.52 -6.49 -25.82
C GLU A 69 -16.03 -7.48 -24.76
N LYS A 70 -15.15 -8.04 -23.91
CA LYS A 70 -15.55 -8.88 -22.78
C LYS A 70 -16.46 -8.13 -21.80
N TYR A 71 -16.16 -6.85 -21.54
CA TYR A 71 -16.96 -6.01 -20.69
C TYR A 71 -18.36 -5.81 -21.27
N PHE A 72 -18.48 -5.48 -22.55
CA PHE A 72 -19.76 -5.31 -23.24
C PHE A 72 -20.58 -6.60 -23.32
N ALA A 73 -19.94 -7.77 -23.35
CA ALA A 73 -20.62 -9.05 -23.32
C ALA A 73 -21.25 -9.36 -21.95
N LYS A 74 -20.70 -8.80 -20.87
CA LYS A 74 -21.14 -9.08 -19.49
C LYS A 74 -21.97 -7.94 -18.88
N ARG A 75 -21.88 -6.74 -19.44
CA ARG A 75 -22.44 -5.52 -18.83
C ARG A 75 -23.31 -4.76 -19.85
N VAL A 76 -24.58 -4.64 -19.52
CA VAL A 76 -25.48 -3.69 -20.22
C VAL A 76 -25.16 -2.29 -19.74
N LEU A 77 -24.72 -1.42 -20.65
CA LEU A 77 -24.36 -0.04 -20.31
C LEU A 77 -25.62 0.79 -20.09
N ASN A 78 -25.88 1.13 -18.85
CA ASN A 78 -26.95 2.02 -18.41
C ASN A 78 -26.49 2.89 -17.23
N GLU A 79 -27.38 3.67 -16.65
CA GLU A 79 -27.08 4.52 -15.52
C GLU A 79 -27.00 3.78 -14.16
N ILE A 80 -27.46 2.54 -14.14
CA ILE A 80 -27.52 1.73 -12.92
C ILE A 80 -26.31 0.81 -12.88
N ALA A 81 -25.42 0.98 -11.91
CA ALA A 81 -24.34 0.03 -11.65
C ALA A 81 -24.87 -1.12 -10.76
N PRO A 82 -24.58 -2.39 -11.11
CA PRO A 82 -24.92 -3.52 -10.25
C PRO A 82 -24.25 -3.40 -8.88
N GLU A 83 -24.93 -3.87 -7.81
CA GLU A 83 -24.42 -3.78 -6.43
C GLU A 83 -23.04 -4.45 -6.25
N GLU A 84 -22.82 -5.59 -6.88
CA GLU A 84 -21.56 -6.32 -6.83
C GLU A 84 -20.39 -5.46 -7.38
N TRP A 85 -20.66 -4.65 -8.38
CA TRP A 85 -19.65 -3.75 -8.96
C TRP A 85 -19.42 -2.53 -8.09
N VAL A 86 -20.47 -2.01 -7.44
CA VAL A 86 -20.36 -0.94 -6.44
C VAL A 86 -19.52 -1.43 -5.27
N GLN A 87 -19.78 -2.66 -4.78
CA GLN A 87 -19.01 -3.26 -3.70
C GLN A 87 -17.55 -3.45 -4.10
N ALA A 88 -17.27 -3.97 -5.30
CA ALA A 88 -15.90 -4.13 -5.79
C ALA A 88 -15.15 -2.79 -5.89
N ILE A 89 -15.82 -1.70 -6.28
CA ILE A 89 -15.25 -0.36 -6.31
C ILE A 89 -14.94 0.13 -4.89
N LEU A 90 -15.85 -0.08 -3.95
CA LEU A 90 -15.66 0.29 -2.55
C LEU A 90 -14.48 -0.48 -1.93
N ASP A 91 -14.37 -1.78 -2.21
CA ASP A 91 -13.30 -2.63 -1.72
C ASP A 91 -11.93 -2.24 -2.31
N ALA A 92 -11.86 -1.98 -3.61
CA ALA A 92 -10.65 -1.51 -4.27
C ALA A 92 -10.18 -0.16 -3.72
N ASN A 93 -11.13 0.76 -3.43
CA ASN A 93 -10.83 2.03 -2.78
C ASN A 93 -10.40 1.86 -1.33
N SER A 94 -11.02 0.94 -0.59
CA SER A 94 -10.71 0.70 0.80
C SER A 94 -9.29 0.16 0.98
N SER A 95 -8.81 -0.69 0.08
CA SER A 95 -7.45 -1.25 0.13
C SER A 95 -6.37 -0.19 -0.04
N ARG A 96 -6.55 0.76 -0.96
CA ARG A 96 -5.62 1.88 -1.16
C ARG A 96 -5.67 2.92 -0.03
N LYS A 97 -6.87 3.21 0.49
CA LYS A 97 -7.06 4.11 1.63
C LYS A 97 -6.49 3.50 2.91
N LYS A 98 -6.58 2.18 3.10
CA LYS A 98 -6.06 1.48 4.29
C LYS A 98 -4.54 1.58 4.40
N GLY A 99 -3.78 1.45 3.31
CA GLY A 99 -2.31 1.63 3.33
C GLY A 99 -1.92 3.04 3.80
N LYS A 100 -2.44 4.08 3.12
CA LYS A 100 -2.19 5.48 3.50
C LYS A 100 -2.80 5.84 4.87
N CYS A 101 -3.88 5.18 5.29
CA CYS A 101 -4.51 5.43 6.58
C CYS A 101 -3.59 4.99 7.74
N GLY A 102 -2.89 3.85 7.60
CA GLY A 102 -1.91 3.39 8.57
C GLY A 102 -0.78 4.39 8.76
N GLU A 103 -0.11 4.79 7.67
CA GLU A 103 0.95 5.80 7.71
C GLU A 103 0.46 7.13 8.30
N ASN A 104 -0.71 7.62 7.88
CA ASN A 104 -1.29 8.88 8.38
C ASN A 104 -1.61 8.79 9.88
N LYS A 105 -2.09 7.63 10.36
CA LYS A 105 -2.36 7.40 11.78
C LYS A 105 -1.06 7.50 12.59
N LEU A 106 0.00 6.83 12.15
CA LEU A 106 1.31 6.89 12.82
C LEU A 106 1.87 8.31 12.86
N ILE A 107 1.82 9.04 11.74
CA ILE A 107 2.26 10.44 11.70
C ILE A 107 1.40 11.32 12.62
N HIS A 108 0.09 11.07 12.69
CA HIS A 108 -0.78 11.82 13.61
C HIS A 108 -0.41 11.59 15.09
N ILE A 109 -0.11 10.35 15.47
CA ILE A 109 0.37 10.01 16.82
C ILE A 109 1.69 10.74 17.10
N LEU A 110 2.64 10.68 16.17
CA LEU A 110 3.93 11.37 16.31
C LEU A 110 3.76 12.89 16.43
N LYS A 111 2.92 13.52 15.61
CA LYS A 111 2.64 14.95 15.69
C LYS A 111 2.02 15.37 17.03
N LYS A 112 1.11 14.56 17.58
CA LYS A 112 0.56 14.80 18.93
C LYS A 112 1.62 14.80 20.02
N GLN A 113 2.68 14.03 19.83
CA GLN A 113 3.83 13.96 20.74
C GLN A 113 4.95 14.93 20.36
N GLY A 114 4.70 15.90 19.48
CA GLY A 114 5.61 16.98 19.13
C GLY A 114 6.70 16.61 18.12
N PHE A 115 6.51 15.54 17.33
CA PHE A 115 7.38 15.27 16.19
C PHE A 115 6.94 16.09 14.97
N ASN A 116 7.89 16.66 14.24
CA ASN A 116 7.65 17.42 13.03
C ASN A 116 7.74 16.52 11.80
N GLU A 117 6.77 16.60 10.90
CA GLU A 117 6.89 15.96 9.57
C GLU A 117 7.79 16.84 8.71
N VAL A 118 8.91 16.29 8.22
CA VAL A 118 9.90 17.01 7.40
C VAL A 118 10.04 16.37 6.04
N PHE A 119 10.52 17.15 5.04
CA PHE A 119 10.52 16.75 3.63
C PHE A 119 11.89 16.87 2.96
N GLY A 120 12.91 17.23 3.71
CA GLY A 120 14.29 17.40 3.27
C GLY A 120 15.29 16.80 4.25
N TRP A 121 16.49 16.45 3.73
CA TRP A 121 17.57 15.90 4.56
C TRP A 121 18.13 16.95 5.54
N ASP A 122 18.22 18.21 5.14
CA ASP A 122 18.71 19.28 6.00
C ASP A 122 17.80 19.47 7.21
N ASP A 123 16.47 19.50 6.97
CA ASP A 123 15.47 19.56 8.04
C ASP A 123 15.53 18.31 8.93
N PHE A 124 15.73 17.12 8.31
CA PHE A 124 15.83 15.86 9.04
C PHE A 124 17.02 15.85 10.01
N PHE A 125 18.19 16.33 9.56
CA PHE A 125 19.37 16.34 10.40
C PHE A 125 19.33 17.45 11.47
N SER A 126 18.74 18.60 11.17
CA SER A 126 18.65 19.74 12.09
C SER A 126 17.53 19.62 13.13
N THR A 127 16.57 18.73 12.94
CA THR A 127 15.42 18.57 13.85
C THR A 127 15.61 17.35 14.75
N ASP A 128 15.51 17.51 16.05
CA ASP A 128 15.69 16.44 17.04
C ASP A 128 14.55 15.40 16.99
N TYR A 129 13.31 15.85 16.81
CA TYR A 129 12.13 15.00 16.80
C TYR A 129 11.37 15.19 15.48
N CYS A 130 11.58 14.29 14.54
CA CYS A 130 10.94 14.39 13.25
C CYS A 130 10.55 13.02 12.66
N VAL A 131 9.68 13.08 11.66
CA VAL A 131 9.26 11.93 10.85
C VAL A 131 9.27 12.29 9.39
N VAL A 132 9.69 11.34 8.55
CA VAL A 132 9.61 11.43 7.09
C VAL A 132 9.00 10.17 6.50
N ARG A 133 8.31 10.33 5.37
CA ARG A 133 7.88 9.21 4.53
C ARG A 133 8.97 8.84 3.55
N PHE A 134 9.08 7.55 3.25
CA PHE A 134 9.88 7.13 2.11
C PHE A 134 9.33 7.78 0.83
N SER A 135 10.21 8.36 0.04
CA SER A 135 9.87 9.16 -1.14
C SER A 135 11.05 9.19 -2.12
N LYS A 136 10.97 9.93 -3.21
CA LYS A 136 12.11 10.12 -4.12
C LYS A 136 13.35 10.69 -3.43
N LYS A 137 13.18 11.68 -2.53
CA LYS A 137 14.27 12.25 -1.72
C LYS A 137 14.78 11.26 -0.67
N PHE A 138 13.87 10.56 0.00
CA PHE A 138 14.14 9.51 0.99
C PHE A 138 13.99 8.12 0.35
N SER A 139 14.58 7.93 -0.82
CA SER A 139 14.67 6.62 -1.47
C SER A 139 15.57 5.69 -0.68
N LEU A 140 15.38 4.39 -0.84
CA LEU A 140 16.21 3.38 -0.16
C LEU A 140 17.70 3.60 -0.35
N LYS A 141 18.12 4.01 -1.56
CA LYS A 141 19.51 4.37 -1.88
C LYS A 141 20.00 5.55 -1.04
N ASN A 142 19.20 6.62 -0.96
CA ASN A 142 19.57 7.83 -0.21
C ASN A 142 19.55 7.58 1.31
N VAL A 143 18.59 6.81 1.80
CA VAL A 143 18.51 6.41 3.21
C VAL A 143 19.72 5.59 3.61
N ARG A 144 20.10 4.58 2.81
CA ARG A 144 21.33 3.80 3.04
C ARG A 144 22.57 4.66 3.11
N LYS A 145 22.70 5.61 2.17
CA LYS A 145 23.85 6.53 2.10
C LYS A 145 23.90 7.48 3.29
N ASN A 146 22.79 8.17 3.58
CA ASN A 146 22.77 9.27 4.55
C ASN A 146 22.73 8.78 6.01
N LEU A 147 22.06 7.66 6.27
CA LEU A 147 21.99 7.07 7.61
C LEU A 147 23.05 5.97 7.84
N LYS A 148 23.84 5.63 6.82
CA LYS A 148 24.88 4.57 6.85
C LYS A 148 24.30 3.20 7.25
N VAL A 149 23.08 2.91 6.84
CA VAL A 149 22.36 1.66 7.11
C VAL A 149 22.38 0.70 5.92
N LYS A 150 22.23 -0.60 6.17
CA LYS A 150 22.27 -1.64 5.13
C LYS A 150 20.87 -1.95 4.58
N ILE A 151 19.86 -1.98 5.43
CA ILE A 151 18.46 -2.35 5.11
C ILE A 151 18.40 -3.54 4.15
N LYS A 152 18.86 -4.71 4.62
CA LYS A 152 18.94 -5.93 3.79
C LYS A 152 17.62 -6.71 3.85
N THR A 153 16.62 -6.30 3.10
CA THR A 153 15.38 -7.08 2.90
C THR A 153 15.55 -8.10 1.78
N LYS A 154 14.84 -9.24 1.84
CA LYS A 154 14.87 -10.28 0.79
C LYS A 154 14.38 -9.74 -0.56
N LYS A 155 13.36 -8.90 -0.55
CA LYS A 155 12.92 -8.20 -1.77
C LYS A 155 13.87 -7.04 -2.07
N GLN A 156 14.60 -7.14 -3.18
CA GLN A 156 15.40 -6.02 -3.67
C GLN A 156 14.51 -4.79 -3.87
N ASN A 157 14.95 -3.63 -3.36
CA ASN A 157 14.26 -2.34 -3.48
C ASN A 157 12.94 -2.21 -2.72
N LYS A 158 12.64 -3.06 -1.73
CA LYS A 158 11.50 -2.80 -0.84
C LYS A 158 11.78 -1.54 -0.02
N THR A 159 10.95 -0.51 -0.21
CA THR A 159 10.93 0.67 0.64
C THR A 159 10.12 0.40 1.89
N LEU A 160 10.53 0.95 3.02
CA LEU A 160 9.73 1.03 4.24
C LEU A 160 8.75 2.21 4.16
N ASP A 161 7.90 2.37 5.15
CA ASP A 161 6.89 3.43 5.13
C ASP A 161 7.39 4.74 5.75
N LEU A 162 8.02 4.68 6.94
CA LEU A 162 8.43 5.86 7.70
C LEU A 162 9.86 5.75 8.24
N ILE A 163 10.50 6.90 8.39
CA ILE A 163 11.71 7.10 9.18
C ILE A 163 11.36 8.06 10.31
N ILE A 164 11.61 7.67 11.54
CA ILE A 164 11.35 8.46 12.73
C ILE A 164 12.68 8.76 13.38
N LYS A 165 12.93 10.01 13.74
CA LYS A 165 14.11 10.45 14.48
C LYS A 165 13.70 11.02 15.83
N ALA A 166 14.35 10.54 16.88
CA ALA A 166 14.24 11.06 18.24
C ALA A 166 15.67 11.28 18.77
N LYS A 167 16.18 12.49 18.63
CA LYS A 167 17.59 12.84 18.90
C LYS A 167 18.54 11.94 18.10
N ASP A 168 19.31 11.11 18.79
CA ASP A 168 20.29 10.19 18.19
C ASP A 168 19.68 8.83 17.77
N ILE A 169 18.42 8.57 18.12
CA ILE A 169 17.72 7.32 17.81
C ILE A 169 16.99 7.48 16.47
N ILE A 170 17.19 6.52 15.59
CA ILE A 170 16.49 6.44 14.30
C ILE A 170 15.70 5.14 14.25
N LEU A 171 14.40 5.23 13.95
CA LEU A 171 13.51 4.11 13.83
C LEU A 171 13.01 4.00 12.39
N LEU A 172 13.24 2.86 11.77
CA LEU A 172 12.78 2.53 10.42
C LEU A 172 11.52 1.68 10.51
N CYS A 173 10.38 2.20 10.06
CA CYS A 173 9.07 1.61 10.28
C CYS A 173 8.44 1.08 9.01
N GLU A 174 7.92 -0.14 9.06
CA GLU A 174 6.96 -0.72 8.11
C GLU A 174 5.63 -0.90 8.81
N ALA A 175 4.53 -0.50 8.17
CA ALA A 175 3.20 -0.52 8.75
C ALA A 175 2.23 -1.35 7.90
N LYS A 176 1.44 -2.21 8.55
CA LYS A 176 0.36 -2.97 7.93
C LYS A 176 -0.91 -2.87 8.77
N HIS A 177 -2.06 -2.97 8.11
CA HIS A 177 -3.36 -3.06 8.76
C HIS A 177 -4.08 -4.31 8.29
N LEU A 178 -4.30 -5.28 9.18
CA LEU A 178 -4.89 -6.58 8.85
C LEU A 178 -6.04 -6.92 9.80
N ASN A 179 -7.21 -7.20 9.23
CA ASN A 179 -8.38 -7.65 10.00
C ASN A 179 -8.59 -9.17 9.93
N THR A 180 -8.04 -9.82 8.92
CA THR A 180 -8.17 -11.25 8.65
C THR A 180 -6.82 -11.85 8.31
N SER A 181 -6.74 -13.18 8.26
CA SER A 181 -5.63 -13.94 7.68
C SER A 181 -6.03 -14.50 6.32
N GLY A 182 -5.05 -14.76 5.45
CA GLY A 182 -5.22 -15.33 4.11
C GLY A 182 -3.92 -15.24 3.35
N GLY A 183 -3.83 -15.84 2.17
CA GLY A 183 -2.54 -15.97 1.47
C GLY A 183 -1.76 -14.68 1.24
N GLU A 184 -2.43 -13.58 0.87
CA GLU A 184 -1.78 -12.28 0.68
C GLU A 184 -1.46 -11.59 2.02
N GLN A 185 -2.38 -11.69 2.98
CA GLN A 185 -2.17 -11.17 4.35
C GLN A 185 -1.02 -11.88 5.04
N ASP A 186 -0.86 -13.18 4.81
CA ASP A 186 0.25 -13.97 5.37
C ASP A 186 1.60 -13.52 4.84
N LYS A 187 1.67 -13.17 3.56
CA LYS A 187 2.88 -12.56 2.99
C LYS A 187 3.22 -11.23 3.67
N GLN A 188 2.22 -10.40 3.97
CA GLN A 188 2.42 -9.13 4.66
C GLN A 188 2.93 -9.33 6.09
N ILE A 189 2.43 -10.36 6.80
CA ILE A 189 2.95 -10.70 8.13
C ILE A 189 4.38 -11.22 8.04
N SER A 190 4.67 -12.12 7.09
CA SER A 190 6.03 -12.61 6.87
C SER A 190 7.01 -11.48 6.54
N GLU A 191 6.56 -10.46 5.79
CA GLU A 191 7.37 -9.27 5.51
C GLU A 191 7.67 -8.46 6.78
N LEU A 192 6.69 -8.29 7.69
CA LEU A 192 6.91 -7.64 8.98
C LEU A 192 7.85 -8.44 9.88
N ILE A 193 7.70 -9.77 9.92
CA ILE A 193 8.59 -10.67 10.69
C ILE A 193 10.02 -10.60 10.13
N GLU A 194 10.18 -10.54 8.81
CA GLU A 194 11.50 -10.37 8.17
C GLU A 194 12.20 -9.09 8.61
N ILE A 195 11.46 -8.00 8.77
CA ILE A 195 12.01 -6.70 9.21
C ILE A 195 12.54 -6.78 10.66
N LEU A 196 11.92 -7.56 11.54
CA LEU A 196 12.43 -7.79 12.90
C LEU A 196 13.80 -8.49 12.92
N ASN A 197 14.12 -9.25 11.89
CA ASN A 197 15.41 -9.93 11.76
C ASN A 197 16.54 -9.04 11.21
N LEU A 198 16.23 -7.80 10.87
CA LEU A 198 17.23 -6.83 10.43
C LEU A 198 17.94 -6.23 11.64
N SER A 199 19.23 -5.97 11.47
CA SER A 199 20.04 -5.26 12.47
C SER A 199 20.91 -4.23 11.78
N GLU A 200 21.06 -3.09 12.45
CA GLU A 200 21.92 -2.00 12.02
C GLU A 200 22.85 -1.59 13.17
N ASN A 201 23.91 -0.89 12.83
CA ASN A 201 24.77 -0.26 13.81
C ASN A 201 24.26 1.16 14.10
N ASN A 202 24.80 1.81 15.14
CA ASN A 202 24.66 3.25 15.37
C ASN A 202 23.26 3.77 15.72
N GLY A 203 22.53 3.12 16.65
CA GLY A 203 21.27 3.66 17.17
C GLY A 203 20.10 3.60 16.19
N VAL A 204 20.19 2.75 15.16
CA VAL A 204 19.10 2.50 14.21
C VAL A 204 18.40 1.21 14.55
N SER A 205 17.07 1.27 14.71
CA SER A 205 16.20 0.15 15.05
C SER A 205 15.04 0.04 14.07
N TYR A 206 14.38 -1.12 14.05
CA TYR A 206 13.26 -1.38 13.17
C TYR A 206 11.94 -1.48 13.95
N ILE A 207 10.88 -0.95 13.35
CA ILE A 207 9.51 -1.11 13.85
C ILE A 207 8.71 -1.90 12.80
N SER A 208 8.19 -3.05 13.20
CA SER A 208 7.14 -3.77 12.51
C SER A 208 5.81 -3.41 13.16
N PHE A 209 5.08 -2.48 12.52
CA PHE A 209 3.79 -2.03 13.01
C PHE A 209 2.66 -2.84 12.37
N LEU A 210 1.87 -3.51 13.20
CA LEU A 210 0.67 -4.23 12.77
C LEU A 210 -0.55 -3.73 13.53
N ASP A 211 -1.54 -3.21 12.81
CA ASP A 211 -2.84 -2.82 13.34
C ASP A 211 -3.98 -3.71 12.79
N GLY A 212 -5.17 -3.55 13.37
CA GLY A 212 -6.35 -4.32 13.02
C GLY A 212 -6.57 -5.54 13.92
N LYS A 213 -7.65 -6.30 13.66
CA LYS A 213 -8.04 -7.45 14.49
C LYS A 213 -6.96 -8.52 14.59
N TYR A 214 -6.22 -8.75 13.50
CA TYR A 214 -5.20 -9.79 13.47
C TYR A 214 -4.00 -9.46 14.36
N SER A 215 -3.72 -8.19 14.60
CA SER A 215 -2.71 -7.77 15.58
C SER A 215 -3.00 -8.31 16.99
N ASN A 216 -4.25 -8.21 17.43
CA ASN A 216 -4.65 -8.69 18.74
C ASN A 216 -4.54 -10.23 18.86
N ILE A 217 -4.81 -10.93 17.76
CA ILE A 217 -4.64 -12.40 17.69
C ILE A 217 -3.15 -12.74 17.88
N LEU A 218 -2.25 -12.08 17.17
CA LEU A 218 -0.81 -12.33 17.29
C LEU A 218 -0.24 -11.95 18.66
N LEU A 219 -0.77 -10.92 19.31
CA LEU A 219 -0.33 -10.45 20.63
C LEU A 219 -0.90 -11.27 21.80
N GLY A 220 -1.55 -12.39 21.55
CA GLY A 220 -2.04 -13.27 22.62
C GLY A 220 -3.54 -13.35 22.76
N GLY A 221 -4.32 -12.76 21.86
CA GLY A 221 -5.77 -12.96 21.80
C GLY A 221 -6.16 -14.40 21.43
N ASN A 222 -7.46 -14.70 21.43
CA ASN A 222 -8.05 -16.05 21.28
C ASN A 222 -7.79 -16.77 19.94
N GLY A 223 -6.66 -16.52 19.28
CA GLY A 223 -6.25 -17.24 18.07
C GLY A 223 -5.57 -18.56 18.40
N GLN A 224 -6.21 -19.67 18.07
CA GLN A 224 -5.62 -21.02 18.15
C GLN A 224 -5.35 -21.51 16.72
N GLY A 225 -4.16 -22.07 16.50
CA GLY A 225 -3.78 -22.69 15.23
C GLY A 225 -2.27 -22.79 15.08
N GLY A 226 -1.79 -23.84 14.44
CA GLY A 226 -0.35 -24.10 14.26
C GLY A 226 0.40 -22.93 13.61
N LYS A 227 -0.24 -22.26 12.64
CA LYS A 227 0.32 -21.12 11.92
C LYS A 227 0.50 -19.89 12.83
N ILE A 228 -0.51 -19.52 13.62
CA ILE A 228 -0.45 -18.38 14.55
C ILE A 228 0.67 -18.62 15.56
N ASN A 229 0.77 -19.83 16.11
CA ASN A 229 1.82 -20.20 17.04
C ASN A 229 3.21 -20.13 16.39
N THR A 230 3.34 -20.52 15.12
CA THR A 230 4.61 -20.39 14.38
C THR A 230 4.99 -18.92 14.22
N GLN A 231 4.07 -18.09 13.81
CA GLN A 231 4.31 -16.64 13.66
C GLN A 231 4.70 -15.98 14.99
N ARG A 232 4.02 -16.32 16.11
CA ARG A 232 4.39 -15.83 17.45
C ARG A 232 5.81 -16.24 17.84
N LYS A 233 6.15 -17.52 17.67
CA LYS A 233 7.49 -18.03 17.98
C LYS A 233 8.58 -17.34 17.15
N GLU A 234 8.30 -17.04 15.87
CA GLU A 234 9.25 -16.31 15.02
C GLU A 234 9.42 -14.86 15.48
N ILE A 235 8.32 -14.17 15.83
CA ILE A 235 8.36 -12.81 16.37
C ILE A 235 9.17 -12.78 17.66
N GLU A 236 8.87 -13.66 18.63
CA GLU A 236 9.60 -13.76 19.89
C GLU A 236 11.09 -14.05 19.66
N ARG A 237 11.41 -15.01 18.79
CA ARG A 237 12.79 -15.35 18.45
C ARG A 237 13.56 -14.15 17.92
N PHE A 238 12.98 -13.39 16.98
CA PHE A 238 13.68 -12.26 16.39
C PHE A 238 13.79 -11.07 17.33
N LEU A 239 12.78 -10.81 18.17
CA LEU A 239 12.87 -9.80 19.21
C LEU A 239 13.95 -10.15 20.26
N ASN A 240 14.09 -11.42 20.62
CA ASN A 240 15.17 -11.87 21.51
C ASN A 240 16.56 -11.71 20.88
N ASN A 241 16.68 -11.98 19.56
CA ASN A 241 17.94 -11.82 18.83
C ASN A 241 18.28 -10.35 18.54
N HIS A 242 17.28 -9.50 18.43
CA HIS A 242 17.40 -8.08 18.10
C HIS A 242 16.55 -7.24 19.06
N PRO A 243 16.94 -7.10 20.33
CA PRO A 243 16.12 -6.49 21.39
C PRO A 243 15.89 -4.98 21.18
N ALA A 244 16.61 -4.34 20.27
CA ALA A 244 16.37 -2.96 19.87
C ALA A 244 15.26 -2.80 18.83
N ASN A 245 14.76 -3.87 18.24
CA ASN A 245 13.65 -3.83 17.29
C ASN A 245 12.31 -4.00 18.00
N PHE A 246 11.24 -3.54 17.35
CA PHE A 246 9.91 -3.49 17.95
C PHE A 246 8.86 -4.14 17.06
N TRP A 247 7.99 -4.95 17.68
CA TRP A 247 6.71 -5.37 17.11
C TRP A 247 5.59 -4.68 17.86
N LEU A 248 4.86 -3.79 17.20
CA LEU A 248 3.92 -2.89 17.87
C LEU A 248 2.56 -2.86 17.18
N ASN A 249 1.51 -2.75 17.99
CA ASN A 249 0.21 -2.25 17.58
C ASN A 249 0.09 -0.75 17.91
N THR A 250 -1.10 -0.17 17.72
CA THR A 250 -1.34 1.26 18.00
C THR A 250 -0.98 1.64 19.43
N ALA A 251 -1.43 0.89 20.43
CA ALA A 251 -1.17 1.19 21.84
C ALA A 251 0.33 1.10 22.18
N GLY A 252 1.01 0.06 21.67
CA GLY A 252 2.46 -0.07 21.84
C GLY A 252 3.24 1.06 21.16
N PHE A 253 2.79 1.50 19.99
CA PHE A 253 3.42 2.61 19.28
C PHE A 253 3.23 3.94 20.02
N GLU A 254 2.03 4.23 20.53
CA GLU A 254 1.76 5.43 21.33
C GLU A 254 2.66 5.47 22.58
N ARG A 255 2.83 4.32 23.25
CA ARG A 255 3.71 4.22 24.40
C ARG A 255 5.18 4.46 24.02
N LEU A 256 5.68 3.76 22.98
CA LEU A 256 7.05 3.95 22.52
C LEU A 256 7.33 5.43 22.18
N VAL A 257 6.44 6.09 21.46
CA VAL A 257 6.61 7.50 21.07
C VAL A 257 6.61 8.42 22.29
N SER A 258 5.80 8.11 23.32
CA SER A 258 5.81 8.83 24.59
C SER A 258 7.13 8.64 25.36
N ASP A 259 7.69 7.43 25.35
CA ASP A 259 8.94 7.12 26.06
C ASP A 259 10.20 7.70 25.35
N LEU A 260 10.08 8.05 24.06
CA LEU A 260 11.14 8.70 23.28
C LEU A 260 11.24 10.21 23.50
N ARG A 261 10.24 10.82 24.11
CA ARG A 261 10.13 12.25 24.39
C ARG A 261 10.65 12.57 25.77
#